data_d44b6a16b651f506d80086dad3e1caff
#
_entry.id   d44b6a16b651f506d80086dad3e1caff
#
_cell.length_a   1.000
_cell.length_b   1.000
_cell.length_c   1.000
_cell.angle_alpha   90.00
_cell.angle_beta   90.00
_cell.angle_gamma   90.00
#
_symmetry.space_group_name_H-M   'P 1'
#
loop_
_entity.id
_entity.type
_entity.pdbx_description
1 polymer ?
#
loop_
_entity_poly.entity_id
_entity_poly.type
_entity_poly.pdbx_seq_one_letter_code
_entity_poly.pdbx_strand_id
1 'polypeptide(L)'
;MGIIDKFFKRSSENASGVEIKKVDKDKFIEYIFQEGYQPLNKNPDVIIAVDKIADLVSSMTIQLMENTEKGDVRIKDELAKKIDVAPCKYMTRKSWLYKIVKDLLLDGRGNSILHIEYDTKNDIIKNLTPFPMKSVDIIANGNDYYIKYNGIKYSPDEVVHFAINPDTDEPYKGTGYEVVLKDIVQNLNQATLTKRSFMNGRNMPSLIIKVDANNDEISSREGRKKIYGKYLETEQAGEPWIIPAELLEVQQIKPLTLNDIAINESVTLDKQTVASVIGVPPFFLGVGSFNKEEYNNFVSTKIMSIAQTIAQTLTRDILISPNRYFKLNPRSLYSYNLTEMVDAGSKMIQLASMRRNELRDWVGMIPDEEMEEIIVLENYLPQEKLGSQKKLLEGGDENE
;
A
#
# COMPACT_ATOMS: atom_id res chain seq x y z
N MET A 1 -24.33 0.94 31.37
CA MET A 1 -23.67 -0.04 32.27
C MET A 1 -23.43 -1.30 31.45
N GLY A 2 -22.19 -1.50 30.98
CA GLY A 2 -21.84 -2.58 30.07
C GLY A 2 -21.61 -3.91 30.78
N ILE A 3 -21.58 -4.99 30.01
CA ILE A 3 -21.37 -6.38 30.47
C ILE A 3 -20.10 -6.50 31.34
N ILE A 4 -19.09 -5.68 31.09
CA ILE A 4 -17.83 -5.62 31.85
C ILE A 4 -18.02 -5.12 33.25
N ASP A 5 -18.91 -4.14 33.50
CA ASP A 5 -19.21 -3.63 34.86
C ASP A 5 -19.96 -4.66 35.73
N LYS A 6 -20.71 -5.57 35.11
CA LYS A 6 -21.37 -6.69 35.81
C LYS A 6 -20.38 -7.77 36.26
N PHE A 7 -19.31 -8.00 35.50
CA PHE A 7 -18.31 -9.01 35.85
C PHE A 7 -17.47 -8.58 37.07
N PHE A 8 -17.08 -7.31 37.11
CA PHE A 8 -16.28 -6.77 38.21
C PHE A 8 -17.11 -6.64 39.55
N LYS A 9 -18.41 -6.39 39.45
CA LYS A 9 -19.27 -6.33 40.64
C LYS A 9 -19.53 -7.70 41.31
N ARG A 10 -19.49 -8.78 40.51
CA ARG A 10 -19.68 -10.16 41.03
C ARG A 10 -18.42 -10.75 41.69
N SER A 11 -17.23 -10.27 41.35
CA SER A 11 -15.99 -10.76 41.98
C SER A 11 -15.64 -10.08 43.30
N SER A 12 -16.31 -8.96 43.65
CA SER A 12 -16.04 -8.24 44.90
C SER A 12 -16.88 -8.69 46.09
N GLU A 13 -17.89 -9.57 45.90
CA GLU A 13 -18.77 -10.02 46.95
C GLU A 13 -18.40 -11.35 47.63
N ASN A 14 -17.41 -12.12 47.11
CA ASN A 14 -17.07 -13.44 47.66
C ASN A 14 -15.54 -13.67 47.74
N ALA A 15 -14.82 -12.88 48.53
CA ALA A 15 -13.47 -13.26 48.96
C ALA A 15 -13.06 -12.55 50.24
N SER A 16 -13.21 -13.24 51.32
CA SER A 16 -12.56 -12.92 52.61
C SER A 16 -11.05 -13.14 52.46
N GLY A 17 -10.23 -12.09 52.58
CA GLY A 17 -8.83 -12.18 53.00
C GLY A 17 -7.72 -12.18 51.95
N VAL A 18 -7.96 -11.74 50.72
CA VAL A 18 -6.88 -11.49 49.76
C VAL A 18 -6.94 -10.05 49.28
N GLU A 19 -5.91 -9.26 49.58
CA GLU A 19 -5.74 -7.92 49.01
C GLU A 19 -5.61 -8.05 47.46
N ILE A 20 -6.73 -7.87 46.78
CA ILE A 20 -6.73 -7.77 45.31
C ILE A 20 -6.13 -6.40 44.97
N LYS A 21 -4.83 -6.37 44.59
CA LYS A 21 -4.26 -5.20 43.93
C LYS A 21 -5.20 -4.82 42.78
N LYS A 22 -5.75 -3.60 42.82
CA LYS A 22 -6.57 -3.04 41.75
C LYS A 22 -5.78 -3.17 40.44
N VAL A 23 -6.15 -4.14 39.62
CA VAL A 23 -5.63 -4.27 38.27
C VAL A 23 -6.12 -3.04 37.51
N ASP A 24 -5.18 -2.24 37.06
CA ASP A 24 -5.44 -1.05 36.27
C ASP A 24 -6.26 -1.47 35.04
N LYS A 25 -7.48 -0.90 34.93
CA LYS A 25 -8.44 -1.25 33.86
C LYS A 25 -7.81 -1.11 32.48
N ASP A 26 -6.96 -0.11 32.32
CA ASP A 26 -6.28 0.17 31.05
C ASP A 26 -5.21 -0.89 30.76
N LYS A 27 -4.48 -1.35 31.78
CA LYS A 27 -3.49 -2.44 31.63
C LYS A 27 -4.14 -3.80 31.39
N PHE A 28 -5.32 -4.06 31.96
CA PHE A 28 -6.04 -5.31 31.70
C PHE A 28 -6.67 -5.34 30.31
N ILE A 29 -7.19 -4.22 29.86
CA ILE A 29 -7.66 -4.03 28.48
C ILE A 29 -6.46 -4.14 27.52
N GLU A 30 -5.34 -3.51 27.80
CA GLU A 30 -4.11 -3.58 27.05
C GLU A 30 -3.57 -5.03 27.00
N TYR A 31 -3.63 -5.78 28.09
CA TYR A 31 -3.22 -7.20 28.16
C TYR A 31 -4.14 -8.12 27.34
N ILE A 32 -5.46 -7.95 27.39
CA ILE A 32 -6.41 -8.73 26.57
C ILE A 32 -6.29 -8.38 25.09
N PHE A 33 -5.99 -7.12 24.75
CA PHE A 33 -5.79 -6.68 23.37
C PHE A 33 -4.35 -6.90 22.87
N GLN A 34 -3.36 -7.13 23.73
CA GLN A 34 -1.96 -7.36 23.33
C GLN A 34 -1.70 -8.75 22.72
N GLU A 35 -2.50 -9.75 22.99
CA GLU A 35 -2.31 -11.10 22.42
C GLU A 35 -2.89 -11.29 21.00
N GLY A 36 -2.85 -10.28 20.15
CA GLY A 36 -3.28 -10.47 18.76
C GLY A 36 -3.54 -9.23 17.93
N TYR A 37 -3.67 -8.06 18.55
CA TYR A 37 -3.87 -6.83 17.79
C TYR A 37 -2.53 -6.26 17.30
N GLN A 38 -2.22 -6.44 16.04
CA GLN A 38 -1.20 -5.62 15.38
C GLN A 38 -1.92 -4.47 14.66
N PRO A 39 -1.50 -3.21 14.91
CA PRO A 39 -1.96 -2.09 14.10
C PRO A 39 -1.70 -2.35 12.62
N LEU A 40 -2.59 -1.94 11.73
CA LEU A 40 -2.48 -2.15 10.27
C LEU A 40 -1.13 -1.70 9.71
N ASN A 41 -0.60 -0.60 10.24
CA ASN A 41 0.71 -0.08 9.88
C ASN A 41 1.90 -0.92 10.36
N LYS A 42 1.65 -2.05 11.04
CA LYS A 42 2.65 -3.06 11.43
C LYS A 42 2.44 -4.40 10.73
N ASN A 43 1.33 -4.60 10.02
CA ASN A 43 1.11 -5.83 9.25
C ASN A 43 1.97 -5.81 7.98
N PRO A 44 2.85 -6.82 7.75
CA PRO A 44 3.75 -6.83 6.60
C PRO A 44 3.04 -6.78 5.25
N ASP A 45 1.93 -7.50 5.09
CA ASP A 45 1.22 -7.57 3.80
C ASP A 45 0.58 -6.22 3.45
N VAL A 46 -0.01 -5.53 4.44
CA VAL A 46 -0.54 -4.17 4.27
C VAL A 46 0.57 -3.17 3.95
N ILE A 47 1.69 -3.23 4.68
CA ILE A 47 2.84 -2.36 4.44
C ILE A 47 3.37 -2.55 3.03
N ILE A 48 3.58 -3.80 2.58
CA ILE A 48 4.08 -4.10 1.22
C ILE A 48 3.14 -3.54 0.16
N ALA A 49 1.83 -3.73 0.30
CA ALA A 49 0.85 -3.24 -0.65
C ALA A 49 0.87 -1.70 -0.75
N VAL A 50 0.87 -1.01 0.39
CA VAL A 50 0.90 0.45 0.45
C VAL A 50 2.24 1.00 -0.05
N ASP A 51 3.36 0.40 0.33
CA ASP A 51 4.69 0.82 -0.11
C ASP A 51 4.84 0.68 -1.62
N LYS A 52 4.23 -0.34 -2.26
CA LYS A 52 4.20 -0.46 -3.73
C LYS A 52 3.43 0.67 -4.39
N ILE A 53 2.26 1.02 -3.87
CA ILE A 53 1.49 2.18 -4.39
C ILE A 53 2.30 3.46 -4.21
N ALA A 54 2.85 3.69 -3.02
CA ALA A 54 3.61 4.89 -2.69
C ALA A 54 4.88 5.02 -3.56
N ASP A 55 5.60 3.91 -3.80
CA ASP A 55 6.80 3.91 -4.66
C ASP A 55 6.45 4.23 -6.11
N LEU A 56 5.38 3.65 -6.66
CA LEU A 56 4.95 3.93 -8.03
C LEU A 56 4.47 5.38 -8.19
N VAL A 57 3.58 5.87 -7.35
CA VAL A 57 3.12 7.28 -7.43
C VAL A 57 4.30 8.24 -7.26
N SER A 58 5.21 7.98 -6.32
CA SER A 58 6.36 8.85 -6.08
C SER A 58 7.41 8.85 -7.19
N SER A 59 7.40 7.84 -8.05
CA SER A 59 8.29 7.75 -9.22
C SER A 59 7.82 8.62 -10.38
N MET A 60 6.57 9.10 -10.37
CA MET A 60 6.07 10.02 -11.39
C MET A 60 6.72 11.41 -11.27
N THR A 61 6.84 12.11 -12.41
CA THR A 61 7.22 13.53 -12.43
C THR A 61 5.99 14.41 -12.31
N ILE A 62 6.10 15.52 -11.58
CA ILE A 62 5.06 16.51 -11.46
C ILE A 62 5.30 17.59 -12.51
N GLN A 63 4.36 17.77 -13.43
CA GLN A 63 4.43 18.73 -14.51
C GLN A 63 3.43 19.85 -14.27
N LEU A 64 3.88 21.10 -14.38
CA LEU A 64 3.02 22.26 -14.46
C LEU A 64 2.61 22.44 -15.92
N MET A 65 1.32 22.48 -16.18
CA MET A 65 0.72 22.60 -17.50
C MET A 65 -0.08 23.91 -17.60
N GLU A 66 -0.14 24.46 -18.79
CA GLU A 66 -0.99 25.60 -19.11
C GLU A 66 -1.88 25.27 -20.31
N ASN A 67 -3.18 25.46 -20.12
CA ASN A 67 -4.15 25.28 -21.19
C ASN A 67 -4.12 26.53 -22.08
N THR A 68 -3.78 26.37 -23.36
CA THR A 68 -3.71 27.40 -24.38
C THR A 68 -4.66 27.10 -25.54
N GLU A 69 -4.95 28.07 -26.38
CA GLU A 69 -5.78 27.89 -27.59
C GLU A 69 -5.24 26.79 -28.54
N LYS A 70 -3.94 26.50 -28.47
CA LYS A 70 -3.27 25.46 -29.28
C LYS A 70 -3.13 24.11 -28.58
N GLY A 71 -3.70 23.98 -27.37
CA GLY A 71 -3.59 22.79 -26.52
C GLY A 71 -2.75 23.02 -25.26
N ASP A 72 -2.53 21.95 -24.52
CA ASP A 72 -1.84 21.99 -23.25
C ASP A 72 -0.32 22.03 -23.42
N VAL A 73 0.33 23.03 -22.84
CA VAL A 73 1.77 23.24 -22.92
C VAL A 73 2.40 23.06 -21.55
N ARG A 74 3.54 22.38 -21.47
CA ARG A 74 4.30 22.24 -20.23
C ARG A 74 5.06 23.52 -19.90
N ILE A 75 4.84 24.06 -18.70
CA ILE A 75 5.54 25.22 -18.15
C ILE A 75 6.76 24.76 -17.34
N LYS A 76 7.89 25.46 -17.51
CA LYS A 76 9.14 25.20 -16.79
C LYS A 76 9.63 26.46 -16.07
N ASP A 77 8.79 26.95 -15.16
CA ASP A 77 9.12 28.12 -14.31
C ASP A 77 9.72 27.67 -12.94
N GLU A 78 9.96 28.64 -12.07
CA GLU A 78 10.50 28.38 -10.73
C GLU A 78 9.57 27.56 -9.87
N LEU A 79 8.25 27.75 -9.97
CA LEU A 79 7.26 26.95 -9.25
C LEU A 79 7.27 25.49 -9.73
N ALA A 80 7.29 25.28 -11.06
CA ALA A 80 7.40 23.94 -11.64
C ALA A 80 8.65 23.22 -11.15
N LYS A 81 9.80 23.90 -11.14
CA LYS A 81 11.05 23.37 -10.64
C LYS A 81 11.01 23.08 -9.14
N LYS A 82 10.40 23.99 -8.36
CA LYS A 82 10.25 23.83 -6.91
C LYS A 82 9.46 22.58 -6.57
N ILE A 83 8.31 22.38 -7.20
CA ILE A 83 7.40 21.24 -6.94
C ILE A 83 8.00 19.92 -7.46
N ASP A 84 8.63 19.91 -8.64
CA ASP A 84 9.13 18.68 -9.27
C ASP A 84 10.51 18.24 -8.75
N VAL A 85 11.27 19.09 -8.07
CA VAL A 85 12.63 18.73 -7.62
C VAL A 85 12.73 18.68 -6.10
N ALA A 86 12.41 19.76 -5.41
CA ALA A 86 12.58 19.91 -3.97
C ALA A 86 11.44 20.70 -3.32
N PRO A 87 10.23 20.10 -3.24
CA PRO A 87 9.07 20.78 -2.68
C PRO A 87 9.25 21.15 -1.20
N CYS A 88 10.08 20.40 -0.49
CA CYS A 88 10.41 20.64 0.92
C CYS A 88 11.93 20.68 1.12
N LYS A 89 12.39 21.46 2.10
CA LYS A 89 13.82 21.62 2.42
C LYS A 89 14.52 20.30 2.73
N TYR A 90 13.81 19.35 3.32
CA TYR A 90 14.38 18.09 3.82
C TYR A 90 14.06 16.88 2.95
N MET A 91 13.28 17.04 1.87
CA MET A 91 12.77 15.94 1.07
C MET A 91 12.89 16.21 -0.43
N THR A 92 13.31 15.21 -1.17
CA THR A 92 13.18 15.21 -2.63
C THR A 92 11.72 15.01 -3.02
N ARG A 93 11.34 15.32 -4.28
CA ARG A 93 10.00 15.02 -4.80
C ARG A 93 9.58 13.58 -4.51
N LYS A 94 10.47 12.59 -4.77
CA LYS A 94 10.15 11.18 -4.58
C LYS A 94 9.81 10.88 -3.12
N SER A 95 10.65 11.28 -2.17
CA SER A 95 10.39 11.03 -0.74
C SER A 95 9.18 11.80 -0.22
N TRP A 96 8.93 12.98 -0.76
CA TRP A 96 7.78 13.82 -0.42
C TRP A 96 6.46 13.20 -0.90
N LEU A 97 6.35 12.81 -2.18
CA LEU A 97 5.19 12.10 -2.70
C LEU A 97 4.96 10.75 -2.00
N TYR A 98 6.04 10.01 -1.75
CA TYR A 98 5.95 8.74 -1.01
C TYR A 98 5.32 8.94 0.38
N LYS A 99 5.74 9.99 1.11
CA LYS A 99 5.17 10.33 2.42
C LYS A 99 3.69 10.68 2.32
N ILE A 100 3.29 11.51 1.35
CA ILE A 100 1.89 11.90 1.13
C ILE A 100 1.03 10.66 0.89
N VAL A 101 1.45 9.76 -0.01
CA VAL A 101 0.68 8.56 -0.33
C VAL A 101 0.61 7.61 0.85
N LYS A 102 1.69 7.46 1.60
CA LYS A 102 1.70 6.62 2.80
C LYS A 102 0.78 7.16 3.89
N ASP A 103 0.73 8.46 4.07
CA ASP A 103 -0.23 9.11 4.96
C ASP A 103 -1.67 8.86 4.50
N LEU A 104 -1.97 9.11 3.22
CA LEU A 104 -3.29 8.88 2.64
C LEU A 104 -3.80 7.46 2.86
N LEU A 105 -2.95 6.46 2.68
CA LEU A 105 -3.36 5.06 2.71
C LEU A 105 -3.34 4.43 4.11
N LEU A 106 -2.44 4.88 5.00
CA LEU A 106 -2.23 4.29 6.33
C LEU A 106 -2.34 5.31 7.46
N ASP A 107 -1.31 6.17 7.63
CA ASP A 107 -1.10 6.92 8.86
C ASP A 107 -2.12 8.05 9.05
N GLY A 108 -2.67 8.59 7.98
CA GLY A 108 -3.61 9.72 7.98
C GLY A 108 -5.06 9.32 7.79
N ARG A 109 -5.39 8.02 7.77
CA ARG A 109 -6.78 7.52 7.65
C ARG A 109 -7.54 8.14 6.48
N GLY A 110 -6.90 8.23 5.33
CA GLY A 110 -7.47 8.85 4.13
C GLY A 110 -7.05 10.29 3.91
N ASN A 111 -6.26 10.88 4.81
CA ASN A 111 -5.85 12.28 4.75
C ASN A 111 -4.33 12.43 4.75
N SER A 112 -3.84 13.47 4.08
CA SER A 112 -2.45 13.94 4.21
C SER A 112 -2.44 15.45 4.13
N ILE A 113 -1.69 16.11 5.02
CA ILE A 113 -1.73 17.55 5.17
C ILE A 113 -0.32 18.11 5.08
N LEU A 114 -0.16 19.14 4.25
CA LEU A 114 1.07 19.89 4.11
C LEU A 114 0.87 21.31 4.60
N HIS A 115 1.82 21.83 5.35
CA HIS A 115 1.90 23.25 5.66
C HIS A 115 2.56 24.01 4.51
N ILE A 116 1.95 25.12 4.08
CA ILE A 116 2.50 26.00 3.07
C ILE A 116 3.31 27.10 3.76
N GLU A 117 4.59 27.16 3.50
CA GLU A 117 5.48 28.24 3.95
C GLU A 117 5.76 29.15 2.78
N TYR A 118 5.29 30.40 2.84
CA TYR A 118 5.52 31.43 1.83
C TYR A 118 6.76 32.26 2.14
N ASP A 119 7.49 32.65 1.11
CA ASP A 119 8.46 33.74 1.17
C ASP A 119 7.75 35.04 0.81
N THR A 120 7.36 35.81 1.80
CA THR A 120 6.62 37.07 1.64
C THR A 120 7.41 38.16 0.93
N LYS A 121 8.75 38.02 0.77
CA LYS A 121 9.57 38.99 0.05
C LYS A 121 9.53 38.79 -1.47
N ASN A 122 9.46 37.52 -1.88
CA ASN A 122 9.52 37.15 -3.29
C ASN A 122 8.18 36.62 -3.82
N ASP A 123 7.15 36.54 -2.99
CA ASP A 123 5.83 36.01 -3.30
C ASP A 123 5.86 34.59 -3.92
N ILE A 124 6.74 33.74 -3.38
CA ILE A 124 6.92 32.36 -3.83
C ILE A 124 6.74 31.38 -2.68
N ILE A 125 6.35 30.16 -3.03
CA ILE A 125 6.29 29.04 -2.08
C ILE A 125 7.71 28.62 -1.70
N LYS A 126 8.04 28.76 -0.41
CA LYS A 126 9.34 28.38 0.15
C LYS A 126 9.39 26.90 0.46
N ASN A 127 8.39 26.35 1.14
CA ASN A 127 8.32 24.94 1.50
C ASN A 127 6.88 24.42 1.55
N LEU A 128 6.72 23.12 1.20
CA LEU A 128 5.51 22.34 1.41
C LEU A 128 5.85 21.18 2.37
N THR A 129 5.70 21.42 3.67
CA THR A 129 6.16 20.51 4.71
C THR A 129 5.04 19.58 5.17
N PRO A 130 5.16 18.24 5.02
CA PRO A 130 4.16 17.29 5.49
C PRO A 130 4.07 17.31 7.02
N PHE A 131 2.85 17.42 7.56
CA PHE A 131 2.61 17.21 8.97
C PHE A 131 2.64 15.73 9.33
N PRO A 132 3.14 15.35 10.53
CA PRO A 132 3.02 14.00 11.03
C PRO A 132 1.56 13.71 11.42
N MET A 133 0.85 12.97 10.57
CA MET A 133 -0.61 12.76 10.67
C MET A 133 -1.10 12.19 12.01
N LYS A 134 -0.23 11.49 12.75
CA LYS A 134 -0.55 11.00 14.12
C LYS A 134 -0.77 12.11 15.15
N SER A 135 -0.30 13.32 14.86
CA SER A 135 -0.36 14.49 15.75
C SER A 135 -1.25 15.60 15.21
N VAL A 136 -2.05 15.29 14.20
CA VAL A 136 -2.93 16.24 13.51
C VAL A 136 -4.38 15.90 13.80
N ASP A 137 -5.15 16.90 14.21
CA ASP A 137 -6.60 16.82 14.37
C ASP A 137 -7.27 17.67 13.28
N ILE A 138 -8.25 17.10 12.58
CA ILE A 138 -9.14 17.81 11.65
C ILE A 138 -10.43 18.07 12.39
N ILE A 139 -10.74 19.33 12.66
CA ILE A 139 -11.84 19.74 13.52
C ILE A 139 -12.87 20.54 12.71
N ALA A 140 -14.13 20.07 12.72
CA ALA A 140 -15.24 20.76 12.10
C ALA A 140 -15.51 22.12 12.77
N ASN A 141 -15.86 23.12 11.98
CA ASN A 141 -16.20 24.48 12.42
C ASN A 141 -17.39 25.02 11.58
N GLY A 142 -18.60 24.60 11.96
CA GLY A 142 -19.79 24.89 11.17
C GLY A 142 -19.75 24.20 9.79
N ASN A 143 -19.81 24.98 8.72
CA ASN A 143 -19.72 24.48 7.35
C ASN A 143 -18.29 24.36 6.83
N ASP A 144 -17.31 24.67 7.68
CA ASP A 144 -15.89 24.66 7.37
C ASP A 144 -15.13 23.81 8.39
N TYR A 145 -13.80 23.74 8.28
CA TYR A 145 -12.95 23.03 9.22
C TYR A 145 -11.64 23.78 9.46
N TYR A 146 -10.94 23.41 10.50
CA TYR A 146 -9.56 23.84 10.73
C TYR A 146 -8.69 22.65 11.13
N ILE A 147 -7.40 22.82 10.91
CA ILE A 147 -6.40 21.81 11.24
C ILE A 147 -5.66 22.24 12.49
N LYS A 148 -5.58 21.33 13.47
CA LYS A 148 -4.84 21.58 14.70
C LYS A 148 -3.58 20.72 14.72
N TYR A 149 -2.43 21.35 14.83
CA TYR A 149 -1.14 20.69 14.99
C TYR A 149 -0.28 21.41 16.02
N ASN A 150 0.27 20.68 16.99
CA ASN A 150 1.07 21.22 18.11
C ASN A 150 0.42 22.41 18.84
N GLY A 151 -0.91 22.38 19.02
CA GLY A 151 -1.66 23.44 19.67
C GLY A 151 -1.98 24.67 18.78
N ILE A 152 -1.40 24.73 17.58
CA ILE A 152 -1.64 25.80 16.60
C ILE A 152 -2.82 25.37 15.71
N LYS A 153 -3.67 26.34 15.37
CA LYS A 153 -4.77 26.17 14.43
C LYS A 153 -4.34 26.73 13.07
N TYR A 154 -4.58 25.97 12.02
CA TYR A 154 -4.33 26.34 10.63
C TYR A 154 -5.67 26.37 9.88
N SER A 155 -5.90 27.43 9.11
CA SER A 155 -7.03 27.48 8.18
C SER A 155 -6.79 26.58 6.96
N PRO A 156 -7.83 26.19 6.21
CA PRO A 156 -7.67 25.44 4.96
C PRO A 156 -6.75 26.13 3.94
N ASP A 157 -6.71 27.47 3.93
CA ASP A 157 -5.89 28.26 3.00
C ASP A 157 -4.38 28.25 3.35
N GLU A 158 -4.02 27.85 4.58
CA GLU A 158 -2.61 27.77 5.02
C GLU A 158 -2.01 26.39 4.78
N VAL A 159 -2.80 25.44 4.26
CA VAL A 159 -2.39 24.05 4.10
C VAL A 159 -2.82 23.49 2.73
N VAL A 160 -2.13 22.47 2.28
CA VAL A 160 -2.62 21.58 1.21
C VAL A 160 -3.20 20.35 1.88
N HIS A 161 -4.49 20.13 1.74
CA HIS A 161 -5.18 18.99 2.32
C HIS A 161 -5.61 17.99 1.25
N PHE A 162 -4.89 16.87 1.18
CA PHE A 162 -5.23 15.74 0.34
C PHE A 162 -6.18 14.81 1.09
N ALA A 163 -7.26 14.41 0.43
CA ALA A 163 -8.23 13.45 0.94
C ALA A 163 -8.57 12.42 -0.13
N ILE A 164 -8.63 11.13 0.25
CA ILE A 164 -9.11 10.04 -0.60
C ILE A 164 -10.38 9.45 0.00
N ASN A 165 -11.26 8.91 -0.84
CA ASN A 165 -12.53 8.34 -0.44
C ASN A 165 -13.27 9.28 0.55
N PRO A 166 -13.75 10.43 0.07
CA PRO A 166 -14.35 11.45 0.93
C PRO A 166 -15.51 10.88 1.74
N ASP A 167 -15.58 11.28 3.01
CA ASP A 167 -16.67 10.92 3.90
C ASP A 167 -17.99 11.53 3.41
N THR A 168 -19.12 10.83 3.66
CA THR A 168 -20.44 11.27 3.21
C THR A 168 -20.97 12.48 3.96
N ASP A 169 -20.67 12.60 5.25
CA ASP A 169 -21.16 13.67 6.10
C ASP A 169 -20.16 14.83 6.18
N GLU A 170 -18.87 14.53 6.13
CA GLU A 170 -17.77 15.49 6.19
C GLU A 170 -16.85 15.34 4.95
N PRO A 171 -17.27 15.81 3.75
CA PRO A 171 -16.59 15.54 2.48
C PRO A 171 -15.17 16.08 2.38
N TYR A 172 -14.76 16.97 3.28
CA TYR A 172 -13.35 17.41 3.41
C TYR A 172 -12.46 16.37 4.10
N LYS A 173 -13.03 15.40 4.80
CA LYS A 173 -12.27 14.27 5.37
C LYS A 173 -12.21 13.11 4.41
N GLY A 174 -11.02 12.50 4.34
CA GLY A 174 -10.84 11.24 3.65
C GLY A 174 -11.13 10.04 4.57
N THR A 175 -11.48 8.91 3.98
CA THR A 175 -11.68 7.63 4.67
C THR A 175 -10.62 6.63 4.21
N GLY A 176 -9.81 6.15 5.15
CA GLY A 176 -8.76 5.16 4.91
C GLY A 176 -9.27 3.71 4.99
N TYR A 177 -8.37 2.77 4.71
CA TYR A 177 -8.68 1.34 4.70
C TYR A 177 -8.73 0.68 6.09
N GLU A 178 -8.49 1.43 7.18
CA GLU A 178 -8.27 0.90 8.52
C GLU A 178 -9.44 0.03 9.02
N VAL A 179 -10.67 0.46 8.79
CA VAL A 179 -11.87 -0.24 9.27
C VAL A 179 -12.08 -1.56 8.52
N VAL A 180 -11.92 -1.54 7.20
CA VAL A 180 -12.21 -2.70 6.33
C VAL A 180 -11.16 -3.81 6.48
N LEU A 181 -9.91 -3.45 6.73
CA LEU A 181 -8.80 -4.41 6.84
C LEU A 181 -8.65 -5.02 8.23
N LYS A 182 -9.28 -4.47 9.24
CA LYS A 182 -9.07 -4.86 10.64
C LYS A 182 -9.29 -6.37 10.88
N ASP A 183 -10.41 -6.90 10.44
CA ASP A 183 -10.78 -8.29 10.67
C ASP A 183 -9.89 -9.25 9.86
N ILE A 184 -9.56 -8.89 8.62
CA ILE A 184 -8.68 -9.69 7.74
C ILE A 184 -7.27 -9.77 8.33
N VAL A 185 -6.74 -8.66 8.83
CA VAL A 185 -5.42 -8.61 9.47
C VAL A 185 -5.41 -9.40 10.78
N GLN A 186 -6.51 -9.42 11.52
CA GLN A 186 -6.64 -10.29 12.71
C GLN A 186 -6.57 -11.77 12.32
N ASN A 187 -7.24 -12.20 11.25
CA ASN A 187 -7.19 -13.56 10.75
C ASN A 187 -5.77 -13.97 10.33
N LEU A 188 -5.05 -13.11 9.60
CA LEU A 188 -3.65 -13.34 9.22
C LEU A 188 -2.74 -13.48 10.43
N ASN A 189 -2.92 -12.65 11.45
CA ASN A 189 -2.17 -12.73 12.69
C ASN A 189 -2.48 -14.04 13.44
N GLN A 190 -3.75 -14.43 13.53
CA GLN A 190 -4.17 -15.69 14.17
C GLN A 190 -3.60 -16.89 13.43
N ALA A 191 -3.64 -16.91 12.10
CA ALA A 191 -3.02 -17.96 11.29
C ALA A 191 -1.51 -18.07 11.55
N THR A 192 -0.82 -16.93 11.65
CA THR A 192 0.62 -16.88 11.98
C THR A 192 0.91 -17.43 13.37
N LEU A 193 0.11 -17.07 14.37
CA LEU A 193 0.24 -17.60 15.74
C LEU A 193 -0.03 -19.11 15.80
N THR A 194 -1.06 -19.57 15.10
CA THR A 194 -1.40 -20.99 15.00
C THR A 194 -0.25 -21.76 14.35
N LYS A 195 0.27 -21.29 13.21
CA LYS A 195 1.43 -21.90 12.55
C LYS A 195 2.64 -21.98 13.48
N ARG A 196 2.94 -20.91 14.21
CA ARG A 196 4.05 -20.85 15.17
C ARG A 196 3.82 -21.81 16.33
N SER A 197 2.60 -21.94 16.84
CA SER A 197 2.21 -22.87 17.89
C SER A 197 2.38 -24.34 17.45
N PHE A 198 2.00 -24.64 16.19
CA PHE A 198 2.25 -25.95 15.59
C PHE A 198 3.73 -26.26 15.46
N MET A 199 4.54 -25.32 14.93
CA MET A 199 5.98 -25.51 14.78
C MET A 199 6.70 -25.69 16.11
N ASN A 200 6.20 -25.10 17.19
CA ASN A 200 6.75 -25.24 18.55
C ASN A 200 6.27 -26.52 19.28
N GLY A 201 5.46 -27.37 18.63
CA GLY A 201 4.95 -28.62 19.21
C GLY A 201 4.04 -28.46 20.43
N ARG A 202 3.59 -27.22 20.73
CA ARG A 202 2.84 -26.94 21.98
C ARG A 202 1.39 -27.44 21.95
N ASN A 203 0.80 -27.62 20.78
CA ASN A 203 -0.63 -27.91 20.66
C ASN A 203 -0.96 -29.33 20.23
N MET A 204 0.03 -30.19 20.03
CA MET A 204 -0.23 -31.57 19.64
C MET A 204 0.70 -32.53 20.39
N PRO A 205 0.15 -33.31 21.35
CA PRO A 205 0.87 -34.47 21.84
C PRO A 205 1.05 -35.44 20.67
N SER A 206 2.27 -35.62 20.24
CA SER A 206 2.63 -36.67 19.24
C SER A 206 2.48 -38.07 19.77
N LEU A 207 2.31 -38.22 21.08
CA LEU A 207 2.29 -39.47 21.79
C LEU A 207 1.22 -39.45 22.89
N ILE A 208 0.41 -40.52 22.93
CA ILE A 208 -0.40 -40.87 24.10
C ILE A 208 0.29 -42.01 24.79
N ILE A 209 0.59 -41.81 26.06
CA ILE A 209 1.20 -42.82 26.92
C ILE A 209 0.10 -43.31 27.83
N LYS A 210 -0.25 -44.60 27.67
CA LYS A 210 -1.14 -45.28 28.60
C LYS A 210 -0.27 -45.94 29.67
N VAL A 211 -0.50 -45.57 30.91
CA VAL A 211 0.25 -46.11 32.05
C VAL A 211 -0.72 -46.92 32.90
N ASP A 212 -0.37 -48.19 33.12
CA ASP A 212 -1.08 -49.04 34.08
C ASP A 212 -0.49 -48.81 35.48
N ALA A 213 -0.86 -47.69 36.09
CA ALA A 213 -0.38 -47.31 37.43
C ALA A 213 -1.54 -46.82 38.31
N ASN A 214 -1.40 -47.01 39.61
CA ASN A 214 -2.36 -46.53 40.60
C ASN A 214 -2.56 -45.01 40.52
N ASN A 215 -3.81 -44.55 40.64
CA ASN A 215 -4.29 -43.19 40.35
C ASN A 215 -3.50 -42.06 41.03
N ASP A 216 -2.81 -42.28 42.15
CA ASP A 216 -2.16 -41.25 42.96
C ASP A 216 -0.88 -40.67 42.30
N GLU A 217 -0.14 -41.49 41.54
CA GLU A 217 1.09 -41.01 40.85
C GLU A 217 0.79 -40.22 39.57
N ILE A 218 -0.28 -40.54 38.88
CA ILE A 218 -0.64 -39.90 37.60
C ILE A 218 -1.45 -38.59 37.81
N SER A 219 -2.18 -38.50 38.92
CA SER A 219 -3.06 -37.33 39.24
C SER A 219 -2.26 -36.06 39.53
N SER A 220 -1.04 -36.16 40.06
CA SER A 220 -0.20 -35.00 40.37
C SER A 220 0.69 -34.60 39.17
N ARG A 221 0.98 -33.28 39.05
CA ARG A 221 1.89 -32.76 38.04
C ARG A 221 3.32 -33.25 38.23
N GLU A 222 3.71 -33.51 39.48
CA GLU A 222 5.03 -33.98 39.86
C GLU A 222 5.21 -35.46 39.56
N GLY A 223 4.18 -36.29 39.77
CA GLY A 223 4.20 -37.70 39.39
C GLY A 223 4.30 -37.89 37.89
N ARG A 224 3.55 -37.12 37.10
CA ARG A 224 3.67 -37.12 35.64
C ARG A 224 5.05 -36.72 35.16
N LYS A 225 5.71 -35.73 35.81
CA LYS A 225 7.09 -35.34 35.50
C LYS A 225 8.09 -36.45 35.83
N LYS A 226 7.90 -37.19 36.92
CA LYS A 226 8.76 -38.29 37.30
C LYS A 226 8.68 -39.42 36.29
N ILE A 227 7.49 -39.78 35.84
CA ILE A 227 7.28 -40.79 34.79
C ILE A 227 7.91 -40.34 33.47
N TYR A 228 7.72 -39.08 33.07
CA TYR A 228 8.34 -38.53 31.87
C TYR A 228 9.88 -38.59 31.94
N GLY A 229 10.48 -38.08 33.02
CA GLY A 229 11.93 -38.09 33.22
C GLY A 229 12.53 -39.48 33.32
N LYS A 230 11.77 -40.45 33.85
CA LYS A 230 12.28 -41.82 34.02
C LYS A 230 12.25 -42.66 32.74
N TYR A 231 11.26 -42.41 31.86
CA TYR A 231 11.01 -43.33 30.72
C TYR A 231 11.07 -42.65 29.33
N LEU A 232 11.01 -41.31 29.26
CA LEU A 232 10.86 -40.60 28.01
C LEU A 232 11.90 -39.50 27.80
N GLU A 233 12.67 -39.16 28.84
CA GLU A 233 13.76 -38.20 28.71
C GLU A 233 14.95 -38.90 28.05
N THR A 234 15.35 -38.39 26.86
CA THR A 234 16.53 -38.88 26.14
C THR A 234 17.60 -37.78 26.17
N GLU A 235 18.87 -38.22 26.30
CA GLU A 235 20.00 -37.28 26.34
C GLU A 235 20.33 -36.71 24.95
N GLN A 236 19.94 -37.42 23.87
CA GLN A 236 20.23 -36.99 22.49
C GLN A 236 18.99 -37.10 21.59
N ALA A 237 18.88 -36.16 20.66
CA ALA A 237 17.81 -36.15 19.67
C ALA A 237 17.92 -37.35 18.71
N GLY A 238 16.89 -38.24 18.71
CA GLY A 238 16.83 -39.41 17.86
C GLY A 238 17.15 -40.73 18.58
N GLU A 239 17.45 -40.69 19.87
CA GLU A 239 17.60 -41.90 20.69
C GLU A 239 16.27 -42.64 20.83
N PRO A 240 16.25 -44.00 20.64
CA PRO A 240 15.02 -44.76 20.81
C PRO A 240 14.66 -44.89 22.29
N TRP A 241 13.41 -44.72 22.62
CA TRP A 241 12.91 -44.95 23.97
C TRP A 241 12.85 -46.42 24.29
N ILE A 242 13.46 -46.86 25.39
CA ILE A 242 13.37 -48.21 25.88
C ILE A 242 12.35 -48.24 27.01
N ILE A 243 11.20 -48.86 26.76
CA ILE A 243 10.05 -48.84 27.65
C ILE A 243 9.72 -50.29 28.09
N PRO A 244 9.47 -50.58 29.38
CA PRO A 244 8.98 -51.87 29.80
C PRO A 244 7.58 -52.14 29.23
N ALA A 245 7.45 -53.23 28.47
CA ALA A 245 6.21 -53.56 27.75
C ALA A 245 4.99 -53.81 28.66
N GLU A 246 5.23 -54.09 29.94
CA GLU A 246 4.18 -54.40 30.92
C GLU A 246 3.62 -53.14 31.60
N LEU A 247 4.30 -51.98 31.50
CA LEU A 247 3.95 -50.76 32.26
C LEU A 247 3.43 -49.64 31.40
N LEU A 248 3.77 -49.60 30.11
CA LEU A 248 3.48 -48.46 29.23
C LEU A 248 3.07 -48.93 27.83
N GLU A 249 1.92 -48.49 27.38
CA GLU A 249 1.51 -48.58 25.97
C GLU A 249 1.64 -47.19 25.33
N VAL A 250 2.52 -47.10 24.34
CA VAL A 250 2.73 -45.85 23.61
C VAL A 250 1.95 -45.91 22.30
N GLN A 251 0.96 -45.04 22.18
CA GLN A 251 0.19 -44.89 20.96
C GLN A 251 0.63 -43.62 20.24
N GLN A 252 1.25 -43.80 19.08
CA GLN A 252 1.59 -42.64 18.23
C GLN A 252 0.34 -42.10 17.55
N ILE A 253 0.03 -40.86 17.84
CA ILE A 253 -0.99 -40.12 17.09
C ILE A 253 -0.30 -39.46 15.92
N LYS A 254 -0.81 -39.70 14.71
CA LYS A 254 -0.36 -38.92 13.53
C LYS A 254 -0.73 -37.44 13.75
N PRO A 255 0.25 -36.55 13.96
CA PRO A 255 -0.07 -35.13 14.15
C PRO A 255 -0.72 -34.62 12.90
N LEU A 256 -1.74 -33.78 13.05
CA LEU A 256 -2.33 -33.02 11.93
C LEU A 256 -1.21 -32.19 11.28
N THR A 257 -1.11 -32.23 9.97
CA THR A 257 -0.20 -31.37 9.22
C THR A 257 -0.80 -29.98 9.02
N LEU A 258 0.03 -29.00 8.69
CA LEU A 258 -0.47 -27.66 8.33
C LEU A 258 -1.42 -27.71 7.11
N ASN A 259 -1.26 -28.72 6.24
CA ASN A 259 -2.18 -28.96 5.13
C ASN A 259 -3.53 -29.51 5.59
N ASP A 260 -3.53 -30.40 6.62
CA ASP A 260 -4.80 -30.95 7.15
C ASP A 260 -5.68 -29.87 7.77
N ILE A 261 -5.09 -28.73 8.17
CA ILE A 261 -5.80 -27.59 8.78
C ILE A 261 -6.11 -26.50 7.72
N ALA A 262 -5.72 -26.69 6.46
CA ALA A 262 -5.91 -25.74 5.36
C ALA A 262 -5.40 -24.29 5.66
N ILE A 263 -4.43 -24.14 6.60
CA ILE A 263 -3.90 -22.83 7.00
C ILE A 263 -3.23 -22.12 5.82
N ASN A 264 -2.55 -22.86 4.94
CA ASN A 264 -1.86 -22.24 3.80
C ASN A 264 -2.86 -21.67 2.79
N GLU A 265 -3.98 -22.35 2.55
CA GLU A 265 -5.06 -21.87 1.67
C GLU A 265 -5.76 -20.66 2.27
N SER A 266 -6.05 -20.68 3.57
CA SER A 266 -6.63 -19.55 4.29
C SER A 266 -5.72 -18.32 4.24
N VAL A 267 -4.41 -18.46 4.49
CA VAL A 267 -3.44 -17.36 4.39
C VAL A 267 -3.37 -16.80 2.96
N THR A 268 -3.44 -17.66 1.96
CA THR A 268 -3.46 -17.22 0.55
C THR A 268 -4.70 -16.42 0.24
N LEU A 269 -5.88 -16.88 0.68
CA LEU A 269 -7.15 -16.18 0.53
C LEU A 269 -7.14 -14.82 1.26
N ASP A 270 -6.64 -14.77 2.48
CA ASP A 270 -6.55 -13.53 3.26
C ASP A 270 -5.62 -12.51 2.59
N LYS A 271 -4.48 -12.95 2.03
CA LYS A 271 -3.58 -12.09 1.24
C LYS A 271 -4.26 -11.58 -0.03
N GLN A 272 -5.00 -12.42 -0.74
CA GLN A 272 -5.79 -11.99 -1.91
C GLN A 272 -6.84 -10.95 -1.51
N THR A 273 -7.46 -11.12 -0.34
CA THR A 273 -8.45 -10.18 0.16
C THR A 273 -7.80 -8.85 0.55
N VAL A 274 -6.64 -8.85 1.22
CA VAL A 274 -5.85 -7.61 1.47
C VAL A 274 -5.51 -6.93 0.15
N ALA A 275 -5.01 -7.68 -0.84
CA ALA A 275 -4.69 -7.15 -2.16
C ALA A 275 -5.90 -6.51 -2.83
N SER A 276 -7.06 -7.16 -2.80
CA SER A 276 -8.31 -6.67 -3.39
C SER A 276 -8.83 -5.41 -2.71
N VAL A 277 -8.81 -5.34 -1.38
CA VAL A 277 -9.28 -4.18 -0.61
C VAL A 277 -8.41 -2.96 -0.86
N ILE A 278 -7.09 -3.12 -0.85
CA ILE A 278 -6.15 -2.02 -1.13
C ILE A 278 -6.16 -1.68 -2.63
N GLY A 279 -6.52 -2.63 -3.49
CA GLY A 279 -6.55 -2.49 -4.94
C GLY A 279 -5.18 -2.67 -5.58
N VAL A 280 -4.38 -3.64 -5.09
CA VAL A 280 -3.09 -4.02 -5.67
C VAL A 280 -3.18 -5.42 -6.28
N PRO A 281 -2.43 -5.73 -7.34
CA PRO A 281 -2.30 -7.09 -7.84
C PRO A 281 -1.78 -8.07 -6.78
N PRO A 282 -2.39 -9.26 -6.62
CA PRO A 282 -2.00 -10.23 -5.59
C PRO A 282 -0.55 -10.70 -5.66
N PHE A 283 0.06 -10.67 -6.85
CA PHE A 283 1.46 -11.06 -7.00
C PHE A 283 2.44 -10.18 -6.22
N PHE A 284 2.08 -8.94 -5.88
CA PHE A 284 2.89 -8.10 -5.00
C PHE A 284 2.95 -8.63 -3.56
N LEU A 285 1.95 -9.40 -3.14
CA LEU A 285 1.90 -10.07 -1.84
C LEU A 285 2.40 -11.52 -1.90
N GLY A 286 3.02 -11.93 -3.02
CA GLY A 286 3.55 -13.27 -3.21
C GLY A 286 2.48 -14.30 -3.53
N VAL A 287 1.33 -13.91 -4.07
CA VAL A 287 0.24 -14.80 -4.48
C VAL A 287 0.08 -14.74 -5.99
N GLY A 288 0.28 -15.87 -6.66
CA GLY A 288 0.26 -15.94 -8.13
C GLY A 288 1.58 -15.54 -8.77
N SER A 289 1.55 -15.28 -10.08
CA SER A 289 2.70 -14.88 -10.89
C SER A 289 2.50 -13.49 -11.49
N PHE A 290 3.59 -12.84 -11.87
CA PHE A 290 3.53 -11.54 -12.53
C PHE A 290 2.72 -11.60 -13.83
N ASN A 291 1.75 -10.70 -13.98
CA ASN A 291 0.97 -10.49 -15.18
C ASN A 291 1.11 -9.02 -15.63
N LYS A 292 1.62 -8.83 -16.85
CA LYS A 292 1.88 -7.50 -17.41
C LYS A 292 0.59 -6.70 -17.63
N GLU A 293 -0.48 -7.34 -18.09
CA GLU A 293 -1.75 -6.68 -18.36
C GLU A 293 -2.41 -6.24 -17.04
N GLU A 294 -2.41 -7.10 -16.04
CA GLU A 294 -2.90 -6.78 -14.69
C GLU A 294 -2.09 -5.64 -14.06
N TYR A 295 -0.77 -5.64 -14.23
CA TYR A 295 0.10 -4.56 -13.77
C TYR A 295 -0.23 -3.23 -14.47
N ASN A 296 -0.36 -3.22 -15.80
CA ASN A 296 -0.68 -2.00 -16.55
C ASN A 296 -2.10 -1.49 -16.23
N ASN A 297 -3.06 -2.39 -16.02
CA ASN A 297 -4.40 -2.03 -15.54
C ASN A 297 -4.36 -1.41 -14.15
N PHE A 298 -3.57 -1.98 -13.23
CA PHE A 298 -3.34 -1.40 -11.91
C PHE A 298 -2.76 0.02 -11.98
N VAL A 299 -1.77 0.25 -12.85
CA VAL A 299 -1.21 1.58 -13.06
C VAL A 299 -2.26 2.54 -13.60
N SER A 300 -3.03 2.14 -14.62
CA SER A 300 -4.00 3.02 -15.27
C SER A 300 -5.23 3.34 -14.42
N THR A 301 -5.60 2.46 -13.50
CA THR A 301 -6.78 2.63 -12.64
C THR A 301 -6.41 3.14 -11.24
N LYS A 302 -5.73 2.34 -10.44
CA LYS A 302 -5.46 2.66 -9.03
C LYS A 302 -4.40 3.74 -8.85
N ILE A 303 -3.24 3.58 -9.50
CA ILE A 303 -2.13 4.52 -9.37
C ILE A 303 -2.50 5.88 -9.94
N MET A 304 -3.12 5.90 -11.13
CA MET A 304 -3.57 7.15 -11.75
C MET A 304 -4.68 7.83 -10.98
N SER A 305 -5.59 7.12 -10.33
CA SER A 305 -6.62 7.72 -9.48
C SER A 305 -6.01 8.51 -8.32
N ILE A 306 -5.03 7.93 -7.62
CA ILE A 306 -4.33 8.61 -6.52
C ILE A 306 -3.51 9.80 -7.06
N ALA A 307 -2.82 9.62 -8.19
CA ALA A 307 -2.04 10.67 -8.83
C ALA A 307 -2.92 11.86 -9.26
N GLN A 308 -4.12 11.60 -9.78
CA GLN A 308 -5.09 12.63 -10.15
C GLN A 308 -5.59 13.39 -8.92
N THR A 309 -5.92 12.70 -7.82
CA THR A 309 -6.31 13.35 -6.56
C THR A 309 -5.20 14.28 -6.07
N ILE A 310 -3.95 13.84 -6.09
CA ILE A 310 -2.81 14.68 -5.70
C ILE A 310 -2.66 15.88 -6.63
N ALA A 311 -2.72 15.68 -7.95
CA ALA A 311 -2.58 16.72 -8.94
C ALA A 311 -3.67 17.79 -8.82
N GLN A 312 -4.93 17.37 -8.67
CA GLN A 312 -6.07 18.27 -8.54
C GLN A 312 -6.02 19.06 -7.23
N THR A 313 -5.62 18.41 -6.12
CA THR A 313 -5.47 19.12 -4.84
C THR A 313 -4.35 20.16 -4.90
N LEU A 314 -3.18 19.80 -5.47
CA LEU A 314 -2.11 20.78 -5.67
C LEU A 314 -2.57 21.94 -6.58
N THR A 315 -3.34 21.65 -7.61
CA THR A 315 -3.90 22.69 -8.51
C THR A 315 -4.83 23.63 -7.76
N ARG A 316 -5.74 23.07 -6.96
CA ARG A 316 -6.71 23.88 -6.19
C ARG A 316 -6.04 24.77 -5.16
N ASP A 317 -5.08 24.23 -4.39
CA ASP A 317 -4.56 24.89 -3.19
C ASP A 317 -3.32 25.76 -3.45
N ILE A 318 -2.63 25.53 -4.59
CA ILE A 318 -1.36 26.22 -4.88
C ILE A 318 -1.50 27.25 -6.03
N LEU A 319 -2.34 26.95 -7.02
CA LEU A 319 -2.41 27.78 -8.24
C LEU A 319 -3.53 28.80 -8.17
N ILE A 320 -3.19 30.05 -8.46
CA ILE A 320 -4.16 31.15 -8.59
C ILE A 320 -4.67 31.26 -10.04
N SER A 321 -3.84 30.89 -11.01
CA SER A 321 -4.18 31.03 -12.44
C SER A 321 -5.19 29.94 -12.87
N PRO A 322 -6.34 30.33 -13.45
CA PRO A 322 -7.35 29.35 -13.87
C PRO A 322 -6.93 28.48 -15.05
N ASN A 323 -5.93 28.91 -15.81
CA ASN A 323 -5.45 28.19 -17.02
C ASN A 323 -4.31 27.22 -16.71
N ARG A 324 -3.80 27.19 -15.47
CA ARG A 324 -2.68 26.32 -15.08
C ARG A 324 -3.16 25.18 -14.20
N TYR A 325 -2.52 24.03 -14.36
CA TYR A 325 -2.81 22.85 -13.54
C TYR A 325 -1.58 21.97 -13.41
N PHE A 326 -1.53 21.17 -12.34
CA PHE A 326 -0.53 20.15 -12.17
C PHE A 326 -0.98 18.82 -12.78
N LYS A 327 -0.02 18.09 -13.34
CA LYS A 327 -0.22 16.76 -13.89
C LYS A 327 0.93 15.83 -13.46
N LEU A 328 0.61 14.64 -12.98
CA LEU A 328 1.59 13.59 -12.74
C LEU A 328 1.73 12.74 -14.01
N ASN A 329 2.97 12.52 -14.46
CA ASN A 329 3.25 11.77 -15.68
C ASN A 329 3.55 10.30 -15.37
N PRO A 330 2.69 9.34 -15.77
CA PRO A 330 2.84 7.92 -15.47
C PRO A 330 3.71 7.16 -16.46
N ARG A 331 4.27 7.82 -17.48
CA ARG A 331 4.93 7.16 -18.62
C ARG A 331 5.99 6.14 -18.19
N SER A 332 6.80 6.47 -17.19
CA SER A 332 7.86 5.60 -16.69
C SER A 332 7.38 4.38 -15.91
N LEU A 333 6.08 4.31 -15.57
CA LEU A 333 5.51 3.24 -14.76
C LEU A 333 5.02 2.05 -15.58
N TYR A 334 4.60 2.28 -16.81
CA TYR A 334 4.07 1.21 -17.65
C TYR A 334 5.15 0.21 -18.04
N SER A 335 4.80 -1.07 -17.97
CA SER A 335 5.67 -2.17 -18.37
C SER A 335 5.62 -2.37 -19.87
N TYR A 336 6.36 -1.53 -20.61
CA TYR A 336 6.60 -1.71 -22.04
C TYR A 336 7.98 -2.31 -22.26
N ASN A 337 8.10 -3.23 -23.23
CA ASN A 337 9.40 -3.64 -23.70
C ASN A 337 9.92 -2.65 -24.78
N LEU A 338 11.22 -2.67 -25.02
CA LEU A 338 11.84 -1.77 -26.00
C LEU A 338 11.23 -1.90 -27.40
N THR A 339 10.91 -3.12 -27.83
CA THR A 339 10.30 -3.40 -29.13
C THR A 339 8.93 -2.75 -29.24
N GLU A 340 8.06 -2.91 -28.22
CA GLU A 340 6.73 -2.28 -28.20
C GLU A 340 6.81 -0.75 -28.27
N MET A 341 7.78 -0.15 -27.58
CA MET A 341 7.98 1.30 -27.59
C MET A 341 8.46 1.78 -28.97
N VAL A 342 9.40 1.07 -29.57
CA VAL A 342 9.92 1.40 -30.90
C VAL A 342 8.86 1.20 -31.97
N ASP A 343 8.07 0.13 -31.90
CA ASP A 343 6.99 -0.13 -32.87
C ASP A 343 5.88 0.94 -32.79
N ALA A 344 5.46 1.29 -31.55
CA ALA A 344 4.49 2.35 -31.34
C ALA A 344 5.01 3.72 -31.81
N GLY A 345 6.25 4.07 -31.43
CA GLY A 345 6.88 5.33 -31.81
C GLY A 345 7.12 5.42 -33.34
N SER A 346 7.54 4.33 -33.97
CA SER A 346 7.71 4.29 -35.42
C SER A 346 6.42 4.54 -36.19
N LYS A 347 5.31 3.97 -35.72
CA LYS A 347 3.97 4.24 -36.28
C LYS A 347 3.55 5.69 -36.08
N MET A 348 3.82 6.28 -34.91
CA MET A 348 3.52 7.70 -34.65
C MET A 348 4.35 8.63 -35.51
N ILE A 349 5.61 8.33 -35.76
CA ILE A 349 6.48 9.09 -36.68
C ILE A 349 5.96 8.98 -38.11
N GLN A 350 5.58 7.78 -38.58
CA GLN A 350 4.98 7.58 -39.91
C GLN A 350 3.68 8.40 -40.10
N LEU A 351 2.90 8.61 -39.05
CA LEU A 351 1.70 9.42 -39.07
C LEU A 351 1.97 10.92 -38.86
N ALA A 352 3.21 11.36 -38.81
CA ALA A 352 3.63 12.73 -38.51
C ALA A 352 3.12 13.26 -37.15
N SER A 353 2.78 12.35 -36.25
CA SER A 353 2.27 12.66 -34.90
C SER A 353 3.38 12.77 -33.85
N MET A 354 4.61 12.42 -34.21
CA MET A 354 5.76 12.36 -33.30
C MET A 354 7.03 12.69 -34.06
N ARG A 355 7.93 13.47 -33.43
CA ARG A 355 9.28 13.72 -33.93
C ARG A 355 10.21 12.53 -33.64
N ARG A 356 11.23 12.35 -34.47
CA ARG A 356 12.23 11.29 -34.23
C ARG A 356 12.96 11.48 -32.90
N ASN A 357 13.23 12.72 -32.48
CA ASN A 357 13.83 13.05 -31.19
C ASN A 357 12.94 12.68 -29.99
N GLU A 358 11.63 12.74 -30.14
CA GLU A 358 10.71 12.30 -29.07
C GLU A 358 10.76 10.77 -28.90
N LEU A 359 10.93 9.99 -29.99
CA LEU A 359 11.16 8.55 -29.90
C LEU A 359 12.53 8.24 -29.28
N ARG A 360 13.58 9.00 -29.64
CA ARG A 360 14.91 8.87 -29.03
C ARG A 360 14.84 9.09 -27.50
N ASP A 361 14.12 10.11 -27.07
CA ASP A 361 13.85 10.34 -25.62
C ASP A 361 13.06 9.17 -24.98
N TRP A 362 12.12 8.57 -25.71
CA TRP A 362 11.37 7.42 -25.22
C TRP A 362 12.26 6.22 -24.92
N VAL A 363 13.28 5.99 -25.73
CA VAL A 363 14.21 4.87 -25.57
C VAL A 363 15.50 5.24 -24.83
N GLY A 364 15.58 6.48 -24.30
CA GLY A 364 16.71 6.94 -23.50
C GLY A 364 17.93 7.38 -24.33
N MET A 365 17.76 7.71 -25.60
CA MET A 365 18.81 8.24 -26.45
C MET A 365 18.85 9.78 -26.38
N ILE A 366 20.05 10.34 -26.57
CA ILE A 366 20.26 11.79 -26.62
C ILE A 366 19.63 12.37 -27.91
N PRO A 367 19.00 13.57 -27.85
CA PRO A 367 18.49 14.24 -29.04
C PRO A 367 19.59 14.48 -30.08
N ASP A 368 19.20 14.53 -31.35
CA ASP A 368 20.05 14.77 -32.49
C ASP A 368 19.44 15.89 -33.33
N GLU A 369 20.23 16.89 -33.75
CA GLU A 369 19.72 18.07 -34.44
C GLU A 369 19.04 17.72 -35.78
N GLU A 370 19.53 16.70 -36.49
CA GLU A 370 18.94 16.25 -37.75
C GLU A 370 17.61 15.50 -37.58
N MET A 371 17.27 15.14 -36.35
CA MET A 371 16.07 14.36 -35.99
C MET A 371 14.90 15.22 -35.49
N GLU A 372 15.00 16.56 -35.54
CA GLU A 372 14.00 17.48 -35.00
C GLU A 372 12.81 17.69 -35.92
N GLU A 373 12.99 17.46 -37.24
CA GLU A 373 11.93 17.67 -38.23
C GLU A 373 10.85 16.59 -38.16
N ILE A 374 9.60 17.01 -38.38
CA ILE A 374 8.47 16.09 -38.59
C ILE A 374 8.54 15.55 -40.00
N ILE A 375 8.64 14.21 -40.12
CA ILE A 375 8.66 13.54 -41.40
C ILE A 375 7.22 13.12 -41.75
N VAL A 376 6.83 13.39 -42.99
CA VAL A 376 5.57 12.91 -43.55
C VAL A 376 5.88 11.88 -44.62
N LEU A 377 5.22 10.71 -44.55
CA LEU A 377 5.30 9.74 -45.62
C LEU A 377 4.52 10.27 -46.85
N GLU A 378 5.14 10.21 -48.02
CA GLU A 378 4.57 10.68 -49.29
C GLU A 378 3.20 10.03 -49.61
N ASN A 379 2.91 8.89 -49.03
CA ASN A 379 1.67 8.15 -49.25
C ASN A 379 0.40 8.73 -48.52
N TYR A 380 0.56 9.72 -47.63
CA TYR A 380 -0.53 10.38 -46.95
C TYR A 380 -0.79 11.77 -47.55
N LEU A 381 -1.48 11.79 -48.68
CA LEU A 381 -1.93 13.06 -49.31
C LEU A 381 -3.37 13.39 -48.85
N PRO A 382 -3.69 14.68 -48.64
CA PRO A 382 -5.07 15.12 -48.46
C PRO A 382 -5.92 14.61 -49.64
N GLN A 383 -7.15 14.20 -49.34
CA GLN A 383 -8.08 13.63 -50.34
C GLN A 383 -8.23 14.57 -51.57
N GLU A 384 -8.18 15.90 -51.34
CA GLU A 384 -8.24 16.89 -52.41
C GLU A 384 -7.05 16.91 -53.37
N LYS A 385 -5.92 16.30 -52.96
CA LYS A 385 -4.67 16.22 -53.75
C LYS A 385 -4.41 14.83 -54.33
N LEU A 386 -5.32 13.89 -54.16
CA LEU A 386 -5.18 12.52 -54.70
C LEU A 386 -4.94 12.48 -56.21
N GLY A 387 -5.58 13.38 -56.95
CA GLY A 387 -5.43 13.48 -58.41
C GLY A 387 -4.13 14.11 -58.92
N SER A 388 -3.29 14.68 -58.01
CA SER A 388 -2.04 15.35 -58.36
C SER A 388 -0.78 14.54 -58.01
N GLN A 389 -0.94 13.25 -57.68
CA GLN A 389 0.21 12.38 -57.40
C GLN A 389 1.03 12.11 -58.68
N LYS A 390 2.34 12.35 -58.62
CA LYS A 390 3.27 12.04 -59.71
C LYS A 390 3.14 10.62 -60.26
N LYS A 391 2.97 9.63 -59.40
CA LYS A 391 2.75 8.22 -59.78
C LYS A 391 1.46 7.96 -60.56
N LEU A 392 0.41 8.76 -60.35
CA LEU A 392 -0.84 8.67 -61.15
C LEU A 392 -0.74 9.42 -62.46
N LEU A 393 0.12 10.45 -62.52
CA LEU A 393 0.39 11.21 -63.76
C LEU A 393 1.37 10.50 -64.67
N GLU A 394 2.38 9.76 -64.11
CA GLU A 394 3.38 9.00 -64.90
C GLU A 394 2.85 7.62 -65.34
N GLY A 395 1.82 7.07 -64.69
CA GLY A 395 1.18 5.79 -65.08
C GLY A 395 0.07 5.90 -66.13
N GLY A 396 -0.26 7.11 -66.58
CA GLY A 396 -1.25 7.35 -67.64
C GLY A 396 -0.71 7.33 -69.06
N ASP A 397 0.61 7.39 -69.24
CA ASP A 397 1.26 7.48 -70.59
C ASP A 397 1.82 6.16 -71.11
N GLU A 398 1.60 5.01 -70.47
CA GLU A 398 2.08 3.70 -70.97
C GLU A 398 1.03 2.89 -71.75
N ASN A 399 -0.13 3.49 -72.13
CA ASN A 399 -1.12 2.82 -72.99
C ASN A 399 -1.69 3.76 -74.06
N GLU A 400 -0.83 4.24 -74.97
CA GLU A 400 -1.17 4.60 -76.34
C GLU A 400 -0.16 3.99 -77.32
#